data_0fec557a74c13216d63cd004e1adfee7
#
_entry.id   0fec557a74c13216d63cd004e1adfee7
#
_cell.length_a   1.000
_cell.length_b   1.000
_cell.length_c   1.000
_cell.angle_alpha   90.00
_cell.angle_beta   90.00
_cell.angle_gamma   90.00
#
_symmetry.space_group_name_H-M   'P 1'
#
loop_
_entity.id
_entity.type
_entity.pdbx_description
1 polymer ?
#
loop_
_entity_poly.entity_id
_entity_poly.type
_entity_poly.pdbx_seq_one_letter_code
_entity_poly.pdbx_strand_id
1 'polypeptide(L)'
;KPLRDEYILMGLAAYGEPQDDLYQILHDCYYWHDTLEGQAVWDMIDFKGECIADSELAHRDFQFEKQFRKLVKSKYTNKDSDVAATVQKFFETEILKIMTEARQYGSKLIFTGGCAQNVVANSLIRQMFDEMHIPIAPNDAGNALGCAAYTWHKETGGTHLKWSPYLGHNIEREIDPKEVAQYIVDNKVCGVANGRAEYGPRALGNRSLLADVRFDVKDTVNDIKLRHKYRPFAPAIL
;
A
#
# COMPACT_ATOMS: atom_id res chain seq x y z
N LYS A 1 -10.25 -7.80 5.26
CA LYS A 1 -10.44 -8.71 4.11
C LYS A 1 -9.21 -8.59 3.23
N PRO A 2 -8.56 -9.67 2.82
CA PRO A 2 -7.42 -9.63 1.90
C PRO A 2 -7.74 -8.80 0.66
N LEU A 3 -6.75 -8.09 0.12
CA LEU A 3 -6.83 -7.20 -1.04
C LEU A 3 -7.78 -5.99 -0.87
N ARG A 4 -8.24 -5.72 0.36
CA ARG A 4 -9.15 -4.62 0.62
C ARG A 4 -8.78 -3.76 1.83
N ASP A 5 -8.22 -4.37 2.87
CA ASP A 5 -8.08 -3.74 4.18
C ASP A 5 -6.60 -3.57 4.61
N GLU A 6 -5.61 -3.87 3.75
CA GLU A 6 -4.17 -3.81 4.06
C GLU A 6 -3.73 -2.39 4.46
N TYR A 7 -4.24 -1.38 3.77
CA TYR A 7 -3.95 0.01 4.11
C TYR A 7 -4.56 0.45 5.45
N ILE A 8 -5.66 -0.22 5.89
CA ILE A 8 -6.28 -0.02 7.20
C ILE A 8 -5.32 -0.51 8.26
N LEU A 9 -4.75 -1.69 8.06
CA LEU A 9 -3.79 -2.31 8.97
C LEU A 9 -2.54 -1.44 9.15
N MET A 10 -1.94 -0.96 8.06
CA MET A 10 -0.79 -0.05 8.13
C MET A 10 -1.10 1.22 8.93
N GLY A 11 -2.27 1.83 8.74
CA GLY A 11 -2.68 3.02 9.47
C GLY A 11 -2.94 2.76 10.96
N LEU A 12 -3.47 1.59 11.31
CA LEU A 12 -3.76 1.20 12.68
C LEU A 12 -2.48 0.81 13.46
N ALA A 13 -1.49 0.27 12.76
CA ALA A 13 -0.21 -0.13 13.34
C ALA A 13 0.51 1.01 14.08
N ALA A 14 0.29 2.27 13.65
CA ALA A 14 0.89 3.44 14.29
C ALA A 14 0.40 3.70 15.74
N TYR A 15 -0.63 3.01 16.19
CA TYR A 15 -1.24 3.16 17.51
C TYR A 15 -1.02 1.94 18.43
N GLY A 16 -0.24 0.95 18.00
CA GLY A 16 0.01 -0.28 18.71
C GLY A 16 1.49 -0.59 18.89
N GLU A 17 1.75 -1.60 19.72
CA GLU A 17 3.09 -2.13 19.98
C GLU A 17 3.18 -3.54 19.43
N PRO A 18 4.26 -3.93 18.71
CA PRO A 18 4.47 -5.29 18.23
C PRO A 18 4.54 -6.30 19.37
N GLN A 19 3.96 -7.47 19.17
CA GLN A 19 3.87 -8.55 20.15
C GLN A 19 4.65 -9.78 19.71
N ASP A 20 5.60 -10.24 20.53
CA ASP A 20 6.53 -11.30 20.16
C ASP A 20 5.86 -12.63 19.85
N ASP A 21 4.83 -13.02 20.61
CA ASP A 21 4.12 -14.28 20.41
C ASP A 21 3.29 -14.29 19.09
N LEU A 22 2.71 -13.15 18.71
CA LEU A 22 2.06 -13.01 17.40
C LEU A 22 3.09 -12.97 16.27
N TYR A 23 4.20 -12.28 16.49
CA TYR A 23 5.30 -12.23 15.53
C TYR A 23 5.85 -13.62 15.25
N GLN A 24 6.07 -14.42 16.28
CA GLN A 24 6.59 -15.79 16.14
C GLN A 24 5.65 -16.66 15.30
N ILE A 25 4.34 -16.58 15.50
CA ILE A 25 3.37 -17.33 14.70
C ILE A 25 3.43 -16.91 13.22
N LEU A 26 3.53 -15.59 12.93
CA LEU A 26 3.67 -15.11 11.57
C LEU A 26 4.97 -15.59 10.93
N HIS A 27 6.07 -15.53 11.68
CA HIS A 27 7.37 -16.00 11.26
C HIS A 27 7.35 -17.49 10.92
N ASP A 28 6.84 -18.32 11.82
CA ASP A 28 6.78 -19.77 11.63
C ASP A 28 5.89 -20.16 10.45
N CYS A 29 4.78 -19.44 10.26
CA CYS A 29 3.94 -19.61 9.10
C CYS A 29 4.67 -19.28 7.79
N TYR A 30 5.35 -18.14 7.73
CA TYR A 30 6.04 -17.67 6.55
C TYR A 30 7.22 -18.56 6.16
N TYR A 31 8.10 -18.86 7.12
CA TYR A 31 9.30 -19.66 6.87
C TYR A 31 9.03 -21.16 6.75
N TRP A 32 7.86 -21.64 7.11
CA TRP A 32 7.49 -23.00 6.78
C TRP A 32 7.51 -23.27 5.27
N HIS A 33 7.17 -22.27 4.46
CA HIS A 33 7.23 -22.34 3.00
C HIS A 33 8.66 -22.38 2.46
N ASP A 34 9.67 -21.99 3.24
CA ASP A 34 11.09 -22.09 2.88
C ASP A 34 11.71 -23.45 3.25
N THR A 35 10.96 -24.33 3.88
CA THR A 35 11.41 -25.71 4.12
C THR A 35 11.37 -26.52 2.82
N LEU A 36 12.10 -27.64 2.76
CA LEU A 36 12.08 -28.55 1.61
C LEU A 36 10.64 -29.00 1.28
N GLU A 37 9.77 -29.14 2.27
CA GLU A 37 8.36 -29.46 2.10
C GLU A 37 7.58 -28.27 1.49
N GLY A 38 7.90 -27.04 1.93
CA GLY A 38 7.34 -25.81 1.36
C GLY A 38 7.82 -25.53 -0.05
N GLN A 39 9.11 -25.80 -0.35
CA GLN A 39 9.68 -25.65 -1.69
C GLN A 39 9.00 -26.59 -2.70
N ALA A 40 8.70 -27.82 -2.31
CA ALA A 40 7.97 -28.75 -3.16
C ALA A 40 6.58 -28.24 -3.56
N VAL A 41 6.00 -27.33 -2.80
CA VAL A 41 4.72 -26.68 -3.07
C VAL A 41 4.83 -25.60 -4.12
N TRP A 42 5.85 -24.75 -4.02
CA TRP A 42 6.12 -23.73 -5.03
C TRP A 42 6.47 -24.36 -6.39
N ASP A 43 7.16 -25.51 -6.38
CA ASP A 43 7.47 -26.31 -7.57
C ASP A 43 6.22 -26.96 -8.20
N MET A 44 5.14 -27.14 -7.41
CA MET A 44 3.85 -27.65 -7.86
C MET A 44 2.92 -26.56 -8.44
N ILE A 45 3.24 -25.30 -8.27
CA ILE A 45 2.54 -24.20 -8.95
C ILE A 45 3.14 -24.12 -10.37
N ASP A 46 2.51 -24.79 -11.31
CA ASP A 46 2.93 -24.67 -12.69
C ASP A 46 2.73 -23.22 -13.17
N PHE A 47 3.55 -22.79 -14.14
CA PHE A 47 3.48 -21.47 -14.75
C PHE A 47 2.12 -21.16 -15.45
N LYS A 48 1.18 -22.07 -15.46
CA LYS A 48 -0.19 -21.89 -15.97
C LYS A 48 -1.18 -21.41 -14.89
N GLY A 49 -0.71 -21.26 -13.63
CA GLY A 49 -1.55 -20.77 -12.54
C GLY A 49 -2.58 -21.77 -12.04
N GLU A 50 -2.48 -23.03 -12.44
CA GLU A 50 -3.29 -24.10 -11.84
C GLU A 50 -2.62 -24.54 -10.55
N CYS A 51 -3.15 -24.07 -9.43
CA CYS A 51 -2.82 -24.57 -8.11
C CYS A 51 -3.26 -26.03 -8.03
N ILE A 52 -2.34 -26.96 -8.12
CA ILE A 52 -2.55 -28.33 -7.69
C ILE A 52 -2.55 -28.28 -6.16
N ALA A 53 -3.70 -27.93 -5.59
CA ALA A 53 -3.86 -27.89 -4.15
C ALA A 53 -3.71 -29.31 -3.61
N ASP A 54 -2.52 -29.63 -3.09
CA ASP A 54 -2.40 -30.75 -2.20
C ASP A 54 -3.21 -30.44 -0.95
N SER A 55 -4.13 -31.34 -0.62
CA SER A 55 -5.06 -31.19 0.52
C SER A 55 -4.34 -31.02 1.86
N GLU A 56 -3.09 -31.48 1.99
CA GLU A 56 -2.27 -31.32 3.20
C GLU A 56 -1.77 -29.88 3.40
N LEU A 57 -1.48 -29.16 2.33
CA LEU A 57 -0.99 -27.79 2.36
C LEU A 57 -2.08 -26.80 2.72
N ALA A 58 -3.21 -26.90 2.04
CA ALA A 58 -4.40 -26.14 2.40
C ALA A 58 -4.82 -26.40 3.87
N HIS A 59 -4.52 -27.60 4.38
CA HIS A 59 -4.78 -27.94 5.78
C HIS A 59 -3.80 -27.27 6.76
N ARG A 60 -2.51 -27.15 6.42
CA ARG A 60 -1.50 -26.49 7.30
C ARG A 60 -1.69 -24.97 7.35
N ASP A 61 -1.90 -24.31 6.23
CA ASP A 61 -2.24 -22.88 6.19
C ASP A 61 -3.48 -22.59 7.05
N PHE A 62 -4.48 -23.45 6.99
CA PHE A 62 -5.65 -23.38 7.85
C PHE A 62 -5.32 -23.55 9.34
N GLN A 63 -4.34 -24.39 9.71
CA GLN A 63 -3.92 -24.56 11.10
C GLN A 63 -3.21 -23.32 11.65
N PHE A 64 -2.32 -22.69 10.86
CA PHE A 64 -1.67 -21.43 11.24
C PHE A 64 -2.69 -20.29 11.38
N GLU A 65 -3.59 -20.14 10.43
CA GLU A 65 -4.68 -19.16 10.52
C GLU A 65 -5.52 -19.39 11.78
N LYS A 66 -5.85 -20.63 12.10
CA LYS A 66 -6.62 -21.00 13.29
C LYS A 66 -5.88 -20.67 14.57
N GLN A 67 -4.58 -20.94 14.66
CA GLN A 67 -3.74 -20.59 15.80
C GLN A 67 -3.66 -19.07 15.99
N PHE A 68 -3.37 -18.33 14.93
CA PHE A 68 -3.33 -16.87 14.94
C PHE A 68 -4.67 -16.29 15.41
N ARG A 69 -5.79 -16.70 14.79
CA ARG A 69 -7.14 -16.28 15.18
C ARG A 69 -7.47 -16.62 16.63
N LYS A 70 -7.06 -17.79 17.10
CA LYS A 70 -7.28 -18.21 18.49
C LYS A 70 -6.53 -17.31 19.47
N LEU A 71 -5.26 -17.02 19.19
CA LEU A 71 -4.43 -16.15 20.02
C LEU A 71 -4.98 -14.71 20.03
N VAL A 72 -5.32 -14.17 18.87
CA VAL A 72 -5.92 -12.82 18.78
C VAL A 72 -7.20 -12.75 19.59
N LYS A 73 -8.10 -13.73 19.47
CA LYS A 73 -9.36 -13.73 20.23
C LYS A 73 -9.17 -13.92 21.73
N SER A 74 -8.16 -14.65 22.18
CA SER A 74 -7.97 -14.94 23.62
C SER A 74 -7.17 -13.87 24.36
N LYS A 75 -6.14 -13.29 23.71
CA LYS A 75 -5.17 -12.40 24.36
C LYS A 75 -5.25 -10.96 23.87
N TYR A 76 -5.68 -10.76 22.63
CA TYR A 76 -5.65 -9.45 21.95
C TYR A 76 -7.04 -8.91 21.59
N THR A 77 -8.08 -9.38 22.26
CA THR A 77 -9.43 -8.79 22.15
C THR A 77 -9.35 -7.30 22.50
N ASN A 78 -9.85 -6.44 21.61
CA ASN A 78 -9.77 -4.98 21.71
C ASN A 78 -8.34 -4.38 21.65
N LYS A 79 -7.36 -5.14 21.15
CA LYS A 79 -5.98 -4.69 20.91
C LYS A 79 -5.62 -4.78 19.42
N ASP A 80 -6.55 -4.36 18.57
CA ASP A 80 -6.39 -4.45 17.11
C ASP A 80 -5.16 -3.68 16.61
N SER A 81 -4.77 -2.59 17.31
CA SER A 81 -3.57 -1.82 16.99
C SER A 81 -2.28 -2.62 17.24
N ASP A 82 -2.21 -3.42 18.32
CA ASP A 82 -1.04 -4.24 18.61
C ASP A 82 -0.89 -5.37 17.59
N VAL A 83 -2.02 -5.98 17.20
CA VAL A 83 -2.04 -6.97 16.11
C VAL A 83 -1.56 -6.33 14.80
N ALA A 84 -2.06 -5.15 14.47
CA ALA A 84 -1.66 -4.41 13.29
C ALA A 84 -0.18 -4.02 13.31
N ALA A 85 0.33 -3.54 14.45
CA ALA A 85 1.74 -3.20 14.64
C ALA A 85 2.65 -4.44 14.46
N THR A 86 2.22 -5.60 14.97
CA THR A 86 2.96 -6.85 14.81
C THR A 86 3.06 -7.27 13.34
N VAL A 87 1.94 -7.24 12.61
CA VAL A 87 1.91 -7.59 11.19
C VAL A 87 2.74 -6.60 10.36
N GLN A 88 2.66 -5.31 10.66
CA GLN A 88 3.47 -4.28 10.00
C GLN A 88 4.96 -4.51 10.25
N LYS A 89 5.36 -4.79 11.49
CA LYS A 89 6.75 -5.09 11.86
C LYS A 89 7.28 -6.33 11.15
N PHE A 90 6.48 -7.37 11.08
CA PHE A 90 6.81 -8.58 10.33
C PHE A 90 7.03 -8.25 8.84
N PHE A 91 6.09 -7.55 8.21
CA PHE A 91 6.21 -7.13 6.82
C PHE A 91 7.48 -6.29 6.57
N GLU A 92 7.77 -5.32 7.43
CA GLU A 92 8.99 -4.50 7.32
C GLU A 92 10.26 -5.35 7.39
N THR A 93 10.30 -6.30 8.32
CA THR A 93 11.45 -7.19 8.48
C THR A 93 11.70 -8.00 7.20
N GLU A 94 10.65 -8.59 6.64
CA GLU A 94 10.78 -9.46 5.47
C GLU A 94 11.08 -8.66 4.21
N ILE A 95 10.41 -7.55 3.98
CA ILE A 95 10.68 -6.73 2.79
C ILE A 95 12.10 -6.16 2.80
N LEU A 96 12.65 -5.80 3.97
CA LEU A 96 14.01 -5.30 4.07
C LEU A 96 15.06 -6.40 3.79
N LYS A 97 14.80 -7.66 4.10
CA LYS A 97 15.67 -8.79 3.69
C LYS A 97 15.72 -8.89 2.17
N ILE A 98 14.54 -8.88 1.51
CA ILE A 98 14.44 -8.90 0.05
C ILE A 98 15.18 -7.71 -0.57
N MET A 99 15.03 -6.52 -0.01
CA MET A 99 15.69 -5.32 -0.51
C MET A 99 17.20 -5.32 -0.27
N THR A 100 17.67 -5.95 0.80
CA THR A 100 19.10 -6.17 1.04
C THR A 100 19.72 -7.06 -0.04
N GLU A 101 19.02 -8.10 -0.43
CA GLU A 101 19.42 -8.94 -1.55
C GLU A 101 19.37 -8.18 -2.89
N ALA A 102 18.26 -7.50 -3.16
CA ALA A 102 18.07 -6.70 -4.37
C ALA A 102 19.16 -5.62 -4.54
N ARG A 103 19.64 -5.03 -3.44
CA ARG A 103 20.71 -4.01 -3.44
C ARG A 103 22.03 -4.53 -4.07
N GLN A 104 22.28 -5.83 -4.02
CA GLN A 104 23.47 -6.44 -4.62
C GLN A 104 23.46 -6.35 -6.15
N TYR A 105 22.31 -6.21 -6.78
CA TYR A 105 22.15 -6.12 -8.24
C TYR A 105 22.18 -4.67 -8.76
N GLY A 106 22.05 -3.67 -7.89
CA GLY A 106 22.12 -2.27 -8.29
C GLY A 106 21.75 -1.28 -7.20
N SER A 107 22.08 -0.02 -7.43
CA SER A 107 21.81 1.08 -6.48
C SER A 107 20.55 1.88 -6.79
N LYS A 108 19.90 1.58 -7.92
CA LYS A 108 18.65 2.23 -8.34
C LYS A 108 17.51 1.22 -8.31
N LEU A 109 16.41 1.57 -7.68
CA LEU A 109 15.27 0.70 -7.47
C LEU A 109 14.02 1.26 -8.17
N ILE A 110 13.37 0.43 -8.97
CA ILE A 110 11.96 0.63 -9.34
C ILE A 110 11.15 -0.36 -8.51
N PHE A 111 10.32 0.16 -7.59
CA PHE A 111 9.51 -0.65 -6.69
C PHE A 111 8.05 -0.56 -7.07
N THR A 112 7.46 -1.68 -7.46
CA THR A 112 6.08 -1.81 -7.91
C THR A 112 5.40 -3.00 -7.23
N GLY A 113 4.10 -3.18 -7.49
CA GLY A 113 3.26 -4.15 -6.79
C GLY A 113 2.49 -3.51 -5.63
N GLY A 114 1.52 -4.24 -5.07
CA GLY A 114 0.69 -3.75 -3.95
C GLY A 114 1.51 -3.33 -2.73
N CYS A 115 2.62 -4.05 -2.44
CA CYS A 115 3.53 -3.75 -1.33
C CYS A 115 4.18 -2.37 -1.43
N ALA A 116 4.39 -1.85 -2.65
CA ALA A 116 4.93 -0.52 -2.87
C ALA A 116 4.00 0.64 -2.42
N GLN A 117 2.79 0.32 -1.99
CA GLN A 117 1.88 1.29 -1.36
C GLN A 117 2.09 1.45 0.14
N ASN A 118 2.93 0.61 0.76
CA ASN A 118 3.26 0.72 2.18
C ASN A 118 4.30 1.83 2.40
N VAL A 119 3.81 3.03 2.74
CA VAL A 119 4.65 4.23 2.87
C VAL A 119 5.63 4.14 4.05
N VAL A 120 5.31 3.35 5.09
CA VAL A 120 6.19 3.14 6.23
C VAL A 120 7.41 2.33 5.81
N ALA A 121 7.20 1.18 5.17
CA ALA A 121 8.29 0.37 4.63
C ALA A 121 9.09 1.12 3.55
N ASN A 122 8.42 1.91 2.69
CA ASN A 122 9.09 2.71 1.66
C ASN A 122 10.09 3.72 2.24
N SER A 123 9.79 4.28 3.42
CA SER A 123 10.71 5.20 4.12
C SER A 123 12.02 4.51 4.53
N LEU A 124 11.94 3.22 4.91
CA LEU A 124 13.10 2.41 5.26
C LEU A 124 13.86 1.97 4.00
N ILE A 125 13.15 1.47 3.00
CA ILE A 125 13.73 1.01 1.73
C ILE A 125 14.45 2.14 1.01
N ARG A 126 13.90 3.37 1.04
CA ARG A 126 14.52 4.55 0.41
C ARG A 126 15.94 4.81 0.89
N GLN A 127 16.26 4.47 2.15
CA GLN A 127 17.59 4.65 2.72
C GLN A 127 18.62 3.65 2.20
N MET A 128 18.18 2.55 1.60
CA MET A 128 19.03 1.48 1.09
C MET A 128 19.49 1.70 -0.36
N PHE A 129 18.85 2.61 -1.10
CA PHE A 129 19.11 2.86 -2.51
C PHE A 129 19.44 4.31 -2.79
N ASP A 130 20.31 4.55 -3.78
CA ASP A 130 20.69 5.91 -4.20
C ASP A 130 19.50 6.63 -4.85
N GLU A 131 18.75 5.88 -5.68
CA GLU A 131 17.51 6.33 -6.31
C GLU A 131 16.41 5.28 -6.13
N MET A 132 15.21 5.74 -5.80
CA MET A 132 14.02 4.88 -5.70
C MET A 132 12.87 5.53 -6.43
N HIS A 133 12.25 4.79 -7.34
CA HIS A 133 11.06 5.20 -8.07
C HIS A 133 9.89 4.28 -7.77
N ILE A 134 8.77 4.86 -7.36
CA ILE A 134 7.49 4.18 -7.18
C ILE A 134 6.52 4.76 -8.20
N PRO A 135 5.96 3.94 -9.13
CA PRO A 135 4.99 4.41 -10.09
C PRO A 135 3.73 4.97 -9.41
N ILE A 136 3.03 5.84 -10.09
CA ILE A 136 1.79 6.47 -9.57
C ILE A 136 0.69 5.47 -9.24
N ALA A 137 0.62 4.37 -9.97
CA ALA A 137 -0.26 3.24 -9.71
C ALA A 137 0.58 1.97 -9.62
N PRO A 138 1.26 1.73 -8.48
CA PRO A 138 2.15 0.59 -8.34
C PRO A 138 1.42 -0.74 -8.20
N ASN A 139 0.13 -0.73 -7.85
CA ASN A 139 -0.72 -1.92 -7.74
C ASN A 139 -1.28 -2.35 -9.11
N ASP A 140 -2.16 -3.34 -9.10
CA ASP A 140 -2.77 -3.94 -10.32
C ASP A 140 -3.44 -2.92 -11.24
N ALA A 141 -3.89 -1.78 -10.72
CA ALA A 141 -4.43 -0.70 -11.55
C ALA A 141 -3.40 -0.16 -12.55
N GLY A 142 -2.10 -0.24 -12.25
CA GLY A 142 -1.01 0.15 -13.14
C GLY A 142 -0.85 -0.72 -14.38
N ASN A 143 -1.36 -1.96 -14.35
CA ASN A 143 -1.26 -2.89 -15.47
C ASN A 143 -1.92 -2.34 -16.74
N ALA A 144 -3.03 -1.62 -16.61
CA ALA A 144 -3.69 -1.00 -17.77
C ALA A 144 -2.78 -0.02 -18.50
N LEU A 145 -2.07 0.84 -17.75
CA LEU A 145 -1.09 1.77 -18.31
C LEU A 145 0.14 1.03 -18.86
N GLY A 146 0.60 0.00 -18.14
CA GLY A 146 1.72 -0.84 -18.55
C GLY A 146 1.45 -1.55 -19.88
N CYS A 147 0.27 -2.13 -20.06
CA CYS A 147 -0.15 -2.75 -21.32
C CYS A 147 -0.20 -1.75 -22.47
N ALA A 148 -0.77 -0.57 -22.22
CA ALA A 148 -0.82 0.49 -23.24
C ALA A 148 0.59 0.97 -23.64
N ALA A 149 1.47 1.20 -22.66
CA ALA A 149 2.85 1.61 -22.89
C ALA A 149 3.66 0.52 -23.63
N TYR A 150 3.47 -0.74 -23.28
CA TYR A 150 4.12 -1.86 -23.94
C TYR A 150 3.68 -1.99 -25.42
N THR A 151 2.38 -1.90 -25.68
CA THR A 151 1.84 -1.93 -27.04
C THR A 151 2.39 -0.76 -27.86
N TRP A 152 2.35 0.46 -27.30
CA TRP A 152 2.93 1.63 -27.96
C TRP A 152 4.41 1.43 -28.31
N HIS A 153 5.23 0.90 -27.37
CA HIS A 153 6.63 0.60 -27.62
C HIS A 153 6.80 -0.43 -28.75
N LYS A 154 6.00 -1.48 -28.77
CA LYS A 154 6.05 -2.53 -29.82
C LYS A 154 5.71 -1.97 -31.20
N GLU A 155 4.69 -1.12 -31.29
CA GLU A 155 4.23 -0.59 -32.58
C GLU A 155 5.12 0.53 -33.12
N THR A 156 5.73 1.33 -32.24
CA THR A 156 6.46 2.54 -32.65
C THR A 156 7.98 2.44 -32.49
N GLY A 157 8.49 1.45 -31.75
CA GLY A 157 9.90 1.38 -31.32
C GLY A 157 10.30 2.49 -30.35
N GLY A 158 9.34 3.30 -29.87
CA GLY A 158 9.59 4.41 -28.96
C GLY A 158 10.03 3.94 -27.57
N THR A 159 10.96 4.66 -26.97
CA THR A 159 11.49 4.32 -25.63
C THR A 159 11.06 5.31 -24.55
N HIS A 160 10.46 6.44 -24.93
CA HIS A 160 10.07 7.51 -24.02
C HIS A 160 8.64 7.94 -24.28
N LEU A 161 7.71 7.38 -23.52
CA LEU A 161 6.31 7.77 -23.56
C LEU A 161 6.10 9.02 -22.67
N LYS A 162 5.74 10.15 -23.27
CA LYS A 162 5.29 11.31 -22.50
C LYS A 162 3.88 11.05 -21.99
N TRP A 163 3.71 11.03 -20.69
CA TRP A 163 2.42 10.84 -20.06
C TRP A 163 2.28 11.70 -18.79
N SER A 164 1.06 11.80 -18.31
CA SER A 164 0.72 12.53 -17.10
C SER A 164 -0.19 11.65 -16.23
N PRO A 165 -0.14 11.77 -14.90
CA PRO A 165 -1.09 11.09 -14.01
C PRO A 165 -2.53 11.59 -14.18
N TYR A 166 -2.74 12.73 -14.81
CA TYR A 166 -4.04 13.36 -14.97
C TYR A 166 -4.71 12.89 -16.26
N LEU A 167 -5.24 11.65 -16.24
CA LEU A 167 -5.81 10.97 -17.41
C LEU A 167 -7.35 10.94 -17.41
N GLY A 168 -7.98 11.29 -16.29
CA GLY A 168 -9.43 11.19 -16.12
C GLY A 168 -10.20 12.35 -16.71
N HIS A 169 -11.48 12.44 -16.33
CA HIS A 169 -12.39 13.49 -16.80
C HIS A 169 -11.86 14.89 -16.47
N ASN A 170 -11.95 15.79 -17.44
CA ASN A 170 -11.51 17.19 -17.32
C ASN A 170 -12.66 18.07 -16.82
N ILE A 171 -12.35 18.91 -15.85
CA ILE A 171 -13.23 20.02 -15.44
C ILE A 171 -12.60 21.31 -15.93
N GLU A 172 -13.24 21.92 -16.92
CA GLU A 172 -12.80 23.17 -17.57
C GLU A 172 -13.20 24.38 -16.71
N ARG A 173 -12.60 24.48 -15.55
CA ARG A 173 -12.80 25.63 -14.67
C ARG A 173 -11.44 26.02 -14.09
N GLU A 174 -11.07 27.26 -14.23
CA GLU A 174 -9.95 27.83 -13.50
C GLU A 174 -10.35 28.06 -12.03
N ILE A 175 -9.48 27.64 -11.13
CA ILE A 175 -9.63 27.87 -9.71
C ILE A 175 -8.59 28.90 -9.30
N ASP A 176 -9.03 29.99 -8.66
CA ASP A 176 -8.11 30.90 -8.00
C ASP A 176 -7.61 30.27 -6.67
N PRO A 177 -6.31 29.97 -6.56
CA PRO A 177 -5.75 29.42 -5.31
C PRO A 177 -6.00 30.30 -4.09
N LYS A 178 -6.14 31.61 -4.26
CA LYS A 178 -6.41 32.55 -3.15
C LYS A 178 -7.83 32.39 -2.64
N GLU A 179 -8.81 32.23 -3.55
CA GLU A 179 -10.20 31.95 -3.15
C GLU A 179 -10.31 30.64 -2.39
N VAL A 180 -9.61 29.58 -2.87
CA VAL A 180 -9.58 28.28 -2.18
C VAL A 180 -8.94 28.42 -0.80
N ALA A 181 -7.82 29.13 -0.70
CA ALA A 181 -7.14 29.36 0.59
C ALA A 181 -8.02 30.12 1.55
N GLN A 182 -8.70 31.18 1.10
CA GLN A 182 -9.65 31.94 1.93
C GLN A 182 -10.82 31.07 2.37
N TYR A 183 -11.39 30.27 1.46
CA TYR A 183 -12.46 29.35 1.79
C TYR A 183 -12.07 28.33 2.87
N ILE A 184 -10.83 27.79 2.80
CA ILE A 184 -10.30 26.87 3.81
C ILE A 184 -10.14 27.59 5.17
N VAL A 185 -9.66 28.82 5.18
CA VAL A 185 -9.54 29.63 6.41
C VAL A 185 -10.90 29.83 7.07
N ASP A 186 -11.93 30.13 6.28
CA ASP A 186 -13.28 30.43 6.80
C ASP A 186 -14.05 29.14 7.19
N ASN A 187 -13.85 28.03 6.46
CA ASN A 187 -14.68 26.82 6.58
C ASN A 187 -13.91 25.60 7.09
N LYS A 188 -12.58 25.68 7.27
CA LYS A 188 -11.66 24.64 7.73
C LYS A 188 -11.45 23.47 6.76
N VAL A 189 -12.42 23.12 5.93
CA VAL A 189 -12.36 22.00 4.98
C VAL A 189 -12.94 22.44 3.64
N CYS A 190 -12.29 22.05 2.55
CA CYS A 190 -12.72 22.35 1.18
C CYS A 190 -12.54 21.12 0.28
N GLY A 191 -13.54 20.84 -0.56
CA GLY A 191 -13.41 19.91 -1.69
C GLY A 191 -12.92 20.64 -2.92
N VAL A 192 -11.82 20.17 -3.51
CA VAL A 192 -11.26 20.73 -4.75
C VAL A 192 -11.46 19.77 -5.89
N ALA A 193 -12.04 20.28 -7.01
CA ALA A 193 -12.16 19.56 -8.26
C ALA A 193 -11.72 20.50 -9.40
N ASN A 194 -10.59 20.20 -10.03
CA ASN A 194 -9.96 21.04 -11.05
C ASN A 194 -9.28 20.19 -12.12
N GLY A 195 -9.26 20.66 -13.37
CA GLY A 195 -8.57 20.00 -14.46
C GLY A 195 -8.94 18.51 -14.62
N ARG A 196 -8.02 17.71 -15.11
CA ARG A 196 -8.22 16.27 -15.28
C ARG A 196 -8.07 15.51 -13.96
N ALA A 197 -8.97 14.56 -13.72
CA ALA A 197 -8.87 13.67 -12.57
C ALA A 197 -7.58 12.82 -12.62
N GLU A 198 -7.07 12.48 -11.43
CA GLU A 198 -5.89 11.66 -11.28
C GLU A 198 -6.18 10.20 -11.66
N TYR A 199 -5.18 9.56 -12.26
CA TYR A 199 -5.09 8.12 -12.42
C TYR A 199 -4.29 7.52 -11.23
N GLY A 200 -4.76 6.39 -10.71
CA GLY A 200 -4.10 5.71 -9.61
C GLY A 200 -4.79 5.90 -8.24
N PRO A 201 -4.25 5.28 -7.18
CA PRO A 201 -4.92 5.19 -5.88
C PRO A 201 -4.77 6.45 -5.01
N ARG A 202 -4.04 7.46 -5.45
CA ARG A 202 -3.73 8.66 -4.67
C ARG A 202 -4.35 9.91 -5.26
N ALA A 203 -4.84 10.80 -4.40
CA ALA A 203 -5.20 12.16 -4.79
C ALA A 203 -3.92 12.97 -5.00
N LEU A 204 -3.88 13.76 -6.08
CA LEU A 204 -2.73 14.56 -6.48
C LEU A 204 -3.11 16.05 -6.68
N GLY A 205 -4.17 16.50 -6.04
CA GLY A 205 -4.59 17.89 -6.03
C GLY A 205 -5.85 18.20 -6.86
N ASN A 206 -6.12 17.42 -7.93
CA ASN A 206 -7.23 17.70 -8.83
C ASN A 206 -8.59 17.13 -8.38
N ARG A 207 -8.59 16.14 -7.49
CA ARG A 207 -9.77 15.60 -6.81
C ARG A 207 -9.39 15.35 -5.35
N SER A 208 -9.33 16.43 -4.57
CA SER A 208 -8.79 16.41 -3.22
C SER A 208 -9.72 17.05 -2.21
N LEU A 209 -9.69 16.55 -0.97
CA LEU A 209 -10.17 17.28 0.19
C LEU A 209 -8.96 17.97 0.85
N LEU A 210 -9.04 19.27 0.99
CA LEU A 210 -8.05 20.08 1.68
C LEU A 210 -8.61 20.53 3.02
N ALA A 211 -7.75 20.63 4.03
CA ALA A 211 -8.17 21.05 5.37
C ALA A 211 -7.11 21.93 6.03
N ASP A 212 -7.54 22.83 6.90
CA ASP A 212 -6.68 23.73 7.65
C ASP A 212 -6.02 22.98 8.81
N VAL A 213 -4.72 22.79 8.73
CA VAL A 213 -3.92 22.05 9.73
C VAL A 213 -3.77 22.78 11.08
N ARG A 214 -4.19 24.05 11.18
CA ARG A 214 -4.23 24.79 12.44
C ARG A 214 -5.32 24.31 13.40
N PHE A 215 -6.27 23.48 12.90
CA PHE A 215 -7.37 22.90 13.66
C PHE A 215 -7.26 21.37 13.66
N ASP A 216 -7.85 20.74 14.66
CA ASP A 216 -8.04 19.28 14.64
C ASP A 216 -9.21 18.91 13.71
N VAL A 217 -8.89 18.76 12.43
CA VAL A 217 -9.85 18.44 11.36
C VAL A 217 -9.87 16.96 11.00
N LYS A 218 -9.05 16.14 11.66
CA LYS A 218 -8.86 14.74 11.31
C LYS A 218 -10.18 13.96 11.33
N ASP A 219 -10.92 14.06 12.41
CA ASP A 219 -12.19 13.35 12.56
C ASP A 219 -13.24 13.86 11.56
N THR A 220 -13.35 15.17 11.39
CA THR A 220 -14.27 15.79 10.43
C THR A 220 -14.03 15.31 9.00
N VAL A 221 -12.78 15.32 8.54
CA VAL A 221 -12.47 14.87 7.18
C VAL A 221 -12.65 13.35 7.04
N ASN A 222 -12.35 12.55 8.08
CA ASN A 222 -12.60 11.12 8.05
C ASN A 222 -14.09 10.80 8.01
N ASP A 223 -14.95 11.56 8.72
CA ASP A 223 -16.41 11.43 8.67
C ASP A 223 -16.97 11.79 7.27
N ILE A 224 -16.48 12.85 6.63
CA ILE A 224 -16.83 13.20 5.25
C ILE A 224 -16.46 12.06 4.28
N LYS A 225 -15.31 11.41 4.50
CA LYS A 225 -14.84 10.29 3.67
C LYS A 225 -15.47 8.94 4.07
N LEU A 226 -16.34 8.88 5.05
CA LEU A 226 -16.98 7.67 5.59
C LEU A 226 -15.95 6.58 5.92
N ARG A 227 -14.89 6.94 6.63
CA ARG A 227 -13.79 6.05 6.96
C ARG A 227 -13.39 6.14 8.45
N HIS A 228 -12.59 5.17 8.90
CA HIS A 228 -12.17 5.11 10.30
C HIS A 228 -11.37 6.35 10.73
N LYS A 229 -11.61 6.84 11.94
CA LYS A 229 -11.02 8.07 12.49
C LYS A 229 -9.52 8.03 12.70
N TYR A 230 -8.93 6.84 12.91
CA TYR A 230 -7.48 6.70 13.05
C TYR A 230 -6.69 6.90 11.74
N ARG A 231 -7.35 6.91 10.59
CA ARG A 231 -6.65 7.03 9.30
C ARG A 231 -5.97 8.38 9.14
N PRO A 232 -4.66 8.38 8.79
CA PRO A 232 -3.91 9.61 8.59
C PRO A 232 -4.24 10.28 7.25
N PHE A 233 -3.78 11.52 7.12
CA PHE A 233 -3.78 12.31 5.89
C PHE A 233 -2.35 12.58 5.45
N ALA A 234 -2.15 12.72 4.13
CA ALA A 234 -0.91 13.23 3.62
C ALA A 234 -0.86 14.76 3.79
N PRO A 235 0.24 15.33 4.28
CA PRO A 235 0.43 16.78 4.27
C PRO A 235 0.61 17.27 2.83
N ALA A 236 0.13 18.50 2.54
CA ALA A 236 0.59 19.25 1.39
C ALA A 236 1.92 19.92 1.76
N ILE A 237 2.97 19.63 1.02
CA ILE A 237 4.32 20.15 1.25
C ILE A 237 4.67 21.05 0.06
N LEU A 238 5.16 22.25 0.36
CA LEU A 238 5.69 23.21 -0.62
C LEU A 238 7.18 22.95 -0.88
#